data_ce679adbf42e7ab140879fcbd1bc011e
#
_entry.id   ce679adbf42e7ab140879fcbd1bc011e
#
_cell.length_a   1.000
_cell.length_b   1.000
_cell.length_c   1.000
_cell.angle_alpha   90.00
_cell.angle_beta   90.00
_cell.angle_gamma   90.00
#
_symmetry.space_group_name_H-M   'P 1'
#
loop_
_entity.id
_entity.type
_entity.pdbx_description
1 polymer ?
#
loop_
_entity_poly.entity_id
_entity_poly.type
_entity_poly.pdbx_seq_one_letter_code
_entity_poly.pdbx_strand_id
1 'polypeptide(L)'
;MNYAYVDVSLYHWQLIDSTWYYAASNGKAYAGWLFQSGTWYWLDPDAGGAMVTGLHACNGSAYWFNSSGAMATGWVLDGGTWYYATGSGALATGR
;
A
#
# COMPACT_ATOMS: atom_id res chain seq x y z
N MET A 1 -13.66 15.74 -2.92
CA MET A 1 -13.16 15.49 -2.22
C MET A 1 -12.66 14.54 -2.19
N ASN A 2 -11.93 14.33 -1.94
CA ASN A 2 -11.32 13.38 -2.26
C ASN A 2 -10.64 12.60 -1.26
N TYR A 3 -10.41 13.04 -0.09
CA TYR A 3 -9.81 12.28 0.97
C TYR A 3 -10.87 11.91 1.98
N ALA A 4 -10.81 10.68 2.44
CA ALA A 4 -11.62 10.28 3.56
C ALA A 4 -11.10 10.99 4.81
N TYR A 5 -12.01 11.44 5.65
CA TYR A 5 -11.62 11.97 6.94
C TYR A 5 -11.58 10.84 7.94
N VAL A 6 -10.50 10.80 8.72
CA VAL A 6 -10.31 9.77 9.70
C VAL A 6 -10.25 10.40 11.08
N ASP A 7 -10.53 9.61 12.09
CA ASP A 7 -10.52 10.10 13.46
C ASP A 7 -9.07 10.25 13.93
N VAL A 8 -8.60 11.47 14.01
CA VAL A 8 -7.19 11.73 14.30
C VAL A 8 -6.82 11.26 15.71
N SER A 9 -7.78 11.05 16.59
CA SER A 9 -7.48 10.58 17.94
C SER A 9 -6.94 9.16 17.93
N LEU A 10 -7.12 8.40 16.85
CA LEU A 10 -6.65 7.03 16.79
C LEU A 10 -5.24 6.90 16.24
N TYR A 11 -4.79 7.79 15.38
CA TYR A 11 -3.43 7.80 14.85
C TYR A 11 -2.97 6.46 14.31
N HIS A 12 -3.81 5.74 13.63
CA HIS A 12 -3.40 4.44 13.11
C HIS A 12 -4.40 3.97 12.07
N TRP A 13 -4.36 2.69 11.81
CA TRP A 13 -5.17 2.09 10.77
C TRP A 13 -6.65 2.18 11.09
N GLN A 14 -7.45 2.53 10.07
CA GLN A 14 -8.91 2.60 10.20
C GLN A 14 -9.55 1.94 8.99
N LEU A 15 -10.60 1.17 9.24
CA LEU A 15 -11.36 0.52 8.19
C LEU A 15 -12.64 1.32 7.96
N ILE A 16 -12.76 1.89 6.75
CA ILE A 16 -13.89 2.75 6.41
C ILE A 16 -14.47 2.23 5.09
N ASP A 17 -15.74 1.83 5.11
CA ASP A 17 -16.41 1.30 3.92
C ASP A 17 -15.59 0.20 3.24
N SER A 18 -15.09 -0.73 4.04
CA SER A 18 -14.32 -1.89 3.59
C SER A 18 -12.95 -1.54 3.01
N THR A 19 -12.46 -0.32 3.25
CA THR A 19 -11.16 0.11 2.77
C THR A 19 -10.32 0.58 3.95
N TRP A 20 -9.05 0.15 3.97
CA TRP A 20 -8.15 0.55 5.03
C TRP A 20 -7.46 1.87 4.71
N TYR A 21 -7.36 2.73 5.72
CA TYR A 21 -6.66 4.00 5.65
C TYR A 21 -5.79 4.14 6.88
N TYR A 22 -4.77 4.99 6.79
CA TYR A 22 -3.94 5.28 7.95
C TYR A 22 -4.13 6.74 8.34
N ALA A 23 -4.51 6.99 9.59
CA ALA A 23 -4.79 8.35 10.06
C ALA A 23 -3.49 9.12 10.26
N ALA A 24 -3.39 10.26 9.61
CA ALA A 24 -2.27 11.17 9.80
C ALA A 24 -2.62 12.20 10.87
N SER A 25 -1.60 12.85 11.42
CA SER A 25 -1.81 13.79 12.53
C SER A 25 -2.63 15.01 12.13
N ASN A 26 -2.76 15.29 10.83
CA ASN A 26 -3.55 16.44 10.38
C ASN A 26 -5.04 16.11 10.19
N GLY A 27 -5.47 14.93 10.62
CA GLY A 27 -6.86 14.51 10.51
C GLY A 27 -7.27 13.96 9.17
N LYS A 28 -6.31 13.78 8.26
CA LYS A 28 -6.58 13.22 6.94
C LYS A 28 -5.92 11.88 6.78
N ALA A 29 -6.36 11.12 5.78
CA ALA A 29 -5.73 9.87 5.47
C ALA A 29 -4.33 10.13 4.93
N TYR A 30 -3.36 9.37 5.42
CA TYR A 30 -2.00 9.43 4.91
C TYR A 30 -1.97 8.88 3.48
N ALA A 31 -1.14 9.45 2.64
CA ALA A 31 -1.02 8.98 1.26
C ALA A 31 0.45 8.84 0.90
N GLY A 32 0.76 7.82 0.11
CA GLY A 32 2.12 7.53 -0.30
C GLY A 32 2.66 6.30 0.41
N TRP A 33 3.99 6.18 0.44
CA TRP A 33 4.62 5.05 1.11
C TRP A 33 4.55 5.20 2.61
N LEU A 34 4.16 4.13 3.29
CA LEU A 34 4.13 4.09 4.75
C LEU A 34 4.97 2.92 5.22
N PHE A 35 5.96 3.19 6.08
CA PHE A 35 6.77 2.15 6.69
C PHE A 35 6.37 2.05 8.15
N GLN A 36 5.87 0.89 8.55
CA GLN A 36 5.41 0.72 9.92
C GLN A 36 5.67 -0.70 10.38
N SER A 37 6.29 -0.82 11.53
CA SER A 37 6.58 -2.13 12.13
C SER A 37 7.30 -3.07 11.17
N GLY A 38 8.27 -2.52 10.43
CA GLY A 38 9.08 -3.32 9.52
C GLY A 38 8.41 -3.65 8.19
N THR A 39 7.26 -3.06 7.91
CA THR A 39 6.49 -3.41 6.71
C THR A 39 6.17 -2.15 5.92
N TRP A 40 6.29 -2.23 4.59
CA TRP A 40 5.92 -1.15 3.69
C TRP A 40 4.52 -1.34 3.16
N TYR A 41 3.76 -0.23 3.10
CA TYR A 41 2.41 -0.18 2.55
C TYR A 41 2.32 0.96 1.56
N TRP A 42 1.43 0.84 0.59
CA TRP A 42 1.15 1.94 -0.32
C TRP A 42 -0.28 2.41 -0.09
N LEU A 43 -0.40 3.67 0.33
CA LEU A 43 -1.68 4.34 0.51
C LEU A 43 -1.85 5.22 -0.71
N ASP A 44 -2.75 4.83 -1.59
CA ASP A 44 -2.80 5.39 -2.95
C ASP A 44 -3.25 6.85 -2.96
N PRO A 45 -2.36 7.78 -3.34
CA PRO A 45 -2.75 9.19 -3.39
C PRO A 45 -3.88 9.48 -4.37
N ASP A 46 -4.01 8.65 -5.42
CA ASP A 46 -5.06 8.85 -6.41
C ASP A 46 -6.40 8.28 -5.96
N ALA A 47 -6.41 7.60 -4.82
CA ALA A 47 -7.62 7.00 -4.28
C ALA A 47 -7.85 7.46 -2.84
N GLY A 48 -7.45 8.67 -2.52
CA GLY A 48 -7.71 9.26 -1.21
C GLY A 48 -6.96 8.61 -0.07
N GLY A 49 -5.88 7.89 -0.35
CA GLY A 49 -5.11 7.20 0.68
C GLY A 49 -5.52 5.76 0.90
N ALA A 50 -6.33 5.19 0.02
CA ALA A 50 -6.77 3.81 0.17
C ALA A 50 -5.57 2.85 0.10
N MET A 51 -5.50 1.91 1.04
CA MET A 51 -4.46 0.88 1.05
C MET A 51 -4.65 -0.04 -0.15
N VAL A 52 -3.55 -0.33 -0.86
CA VAL A 52 -3.63 -1.21 -2.03
C VAL A 52 -3.23 -2.63 -1.66
N THR A 53 -3.74 -3.58 -2.43
CA THR A 53 -3.35 -4.98 -2.36
C THR A 53 -3.14 -5.49 -3.78
N GLY A 54 -2.43 -6.60 -3.91
CA GLY A 54 -2.16 -7.17 -5.21
C GLY A 54 -1.12 -6.41 -5.98
N LEU A 55 -1.17 -6.54 -7.30
CA LEU A 55 -0.21 -5.89 -8.18
C LEU A 55 -0.60 -4.45 -8.36
N HIS A 56 0.33 -3.53 -8.15
CA HIS A 56 0.02 -2.10 -8.24
C HIS A 56 1.25 -1.31 -8.65
N ALA A 57 1.04 -0.33 -9.51
CA ALA A 57 2.12 0.56 -9.93
C ALA A 57 2.20 1.74 -8.98
N CYS A 58 3.38 1.96 -8.43
CA CYS A 58 3.64 3.05 -7.49
C CYS A 58 4.82 3.85 -8.01
N ASN A 59 4.57 5.09 -8.42
CA ASN A 59 5.65 5.98 -8.88
C ASN A 59 6.54 5.35 -9.96
N GLY A 60 5.93 4.70 -10.92
CA GLY A 60 6.64 4.20 -12.09
C GLY A 60 7.20 2.80 -11.98
N SER A 61 7.08 2.15 -10.84
CA SER A 61 7.52 0.77 -10.66
C SER A 61 6.35 -0.06 -10.18
N ALA A 62 6.35 -1.34 -10.52
CA ALA A 62 5.30 -2.24 -10.08
C ALA A 62 5.73 -2.93 -8.80
N TYR A 63 4.79 -3.12 -7.90
CA TYR A 63 5.01 -3.79 -6.61
C TYR A 63 3.88 -4.77 -6.38
N TRP A 64 4.09 -5.73 -5.50
CA TRP A 64 3.02 -6.64 -5.11
C TRP A 64 2.80 -6.55 -3.60
N PHE A 65 1.53 -6.42 -3.22
CA PHE A 65 1.14 -6.32 -1.82
C PHE A 65 0.22 -7.48 -1.50
N ASN A 66 0.43 -8.09 -0.34
CA ASN A 66 -0.42 -9.23 0.03
C ASN A 66 -1.80 -8.75 0.50
N SER A 67 -2.64 -9.67 0.93
CA SER A 67 -4.02 -9.33 1.30
C SER A 67 -4.10 -8.40 2.51
N SER A 68 -3.06 -8.31 3.31
CA SER A 68 -3.05 -7.33 4.41
C SER A 68 -2.36 -6.03 4.01
N GLY A 69 -1.99 -5.88 2.76
CA GLY A 69 -1.37 -4.66 2.26
C GLY A 69 0.13 -4.60 2.39
N ALA A 70 0.75 -5.66 2.89
CA ALA A 70 2.20 -5.66 3.10
C ALA A 70 2.94 -5.88 1.78
N MET A 71 3.92 -5.01 1.52
CA MET A 71 4.75 -5.13 0.32
C MET A 71 5.58 -6.40 0.39
N ALA A 72 5.62 -7.15 -0.71
CA ALA A 72 6.40 -8.36 -0.79
C ALA A 72 7.80 -8.09 -1.33
N THR A 73 8.75 -8.92 -0.92
CA THR A 73 10.06 -9.01 -1.55
C THR A 73 10.31 -10.49 -1.87
N GLY A 74 11.23 -10.75 -2.79
CA GLY A 74 11.50 -12.12 -3.20
C GLY A 74 10.48 -12.63 -4.20
N TRP A 75 10.29 -13.93 -4.25
CA TRP A 75 9.40 -14.53 -5.22
C TRP A 75 7.94 -14.38 -4.82
N VAL A 76 7.11 -14.02 -5.80
CA VAL A 76 5.68 -13.83 -5.61
C VAL A 76 4.94 -14.61 -6.69
N LEU A 77 3.96 -15.41 -6.29
CA LEU A 77 3.09 -16.10 -7.23
C LEU A 77 1.74 -15.37 -7.24
N ASP A 78 1.36 -14.85 -8.39
CA ASP A 78 0.12 -14.11 -8.52
C ASP A 78 -0.60 -14.53 -9.79
N GLY A 79 -1.80 -15.08 -9.65
CA GLY A 79 -2.59 -15.52 -10.78
C GLY A 79 -1.91 -16.53 -11.66
N GLY A 80 -1.09 -17.41 -11.08
CA GLY A 80 -0.36 -18.41 -11.83
C GLY A 80 0.94 -17.93 -12.45
N THR A 81 1.29 -16.67 -12.23
CA THR A 81 2.52 -16.08 -12.77
C THR A 81 3.48 -15.78 -11.64
N TRP A 82 4.75 -16.16 -11.83
CA TRP A 82 5.79 -15.87 -10.86
C TRP A 82 6.45 -14.53 -11.17
N TYR A 83 6.64 -13.73 -10.13
CA TYR A 83 7.34 -12.46 -10.21
C TYR A 83 8.46 -12.46 -9.19
N TYR A 84 9.50 -11.68 -9.45
CA TYR A 84 10.54 -11.52 -8.46
C TYR A 84 10.58 -10.06 -8.01
N ALA A 85 10.38 -9.85 -6.71
CA ALA A 85 10.47 -8.50 -6.13
C ALA A 85 11.87 -8.32 -5.55
N THR A 86 12.53 -7.24 -5.95
CA THR A 86 13.88 -6.96 -5.46
C THR A 86 13.83 -6.58 -3.98
N GLY A 87 15.00 -6.34 -3.39
CA GLY A 87 15.06 -5.95 -1.99
C GLY A 87 14.31 -4.66 -1.68
N SER A 88 14.12 -3.79 -2.68
CA SER A 88 13.33 -2.57 -2.50
C SER A 88 11.85 -2.82 -2.74
N GLY A 89 11.47 -4.03 -3.13
CA GLY A 89 10.09 -4.39 -3.41
C GLY A 89 9.69 -4.23 -4.86
N ALA A 90 10.45 -3.48 -5.65
CA ALA A 90 10.10 -3.28 -7.05
C ALA A 90 10.21 -4.60 -7.80
N LEU A 91 9.18 -4.92 -8.60
CA LEU A 91 9.21 -6.14 -9.37
C LEU A 91 10.23 -6.02 -10.49
N ALA A 92 11.03 -7.07 -10.65
CA ALA A 92 12.02 -7.11 -11.71
C ALA A 92 11.30 -7.18 -13.04
N THR A 93 11.81 -6.46 -14.03
CA THR A 93 11.22 -6.46 -15.36
C THR A 93 12.25 -6.98 -16.35
N GLY A 94 11.78 -7.47 -17.43
CA GLY A 94 12.62 -7.97 -18.46
C GLY A 94 13.01 -9.37 -18.13
N ARG A 95 13.87 -9.61 -18.49
CA ARG A 95 14.12 -10.75 -18.33
C ARG A 95 15.06 -10.91 -18.67
#